data_353e9723798747f4fe292eb946e8fe1b
#
_entry.id   353e9723798747f4fe292eb946e8fe1b
#
_cell.length_a   1.000
_cell.length_b   1.000
_cell.length_c   1.000
_cell.angle_alpha   90.00
_cell.angle_beta   90.00
_cell.angle_gamma   90.00
#
_symmetry.space_group_name_H-M   'P 1'
#
loop_
_entity.id
_entity.type
_entity.pdbx_description
1 polymer ?
#
loop_
_entity_poly.entity_id
_entity_poly.type
_entity_poly.pdbx_seq_one_letter_code
_entity_poly.pdbx_strand_id
1 'polypeptide(L)'
;MAQAWAFLLPVLVFGSYMTSLFFPTYISGPLCGGDGGGRSLFLCAQAPKDQDPSPAVSTMYKTAFHFQPAKNWMNDPSGPMYFNGFYHEFYQYNLNGPIFGDIVWGHSVSTDLVNWIGLEPALVRDTPSDIDGCWTGSVTILPGGKPVIIYTGGDKDQHQAQNIAFPKNRSDPYLREWIKAANNPVLRPDEPGMNSIEFRDPTTGWIGPDGLWRMAVGGELNGYSAALLYKSEDFLNWTKVDHPLYSHNGSNMWECPDFFAVLPGNNAGLDLSAAIPQGAKHALKMSVDSVDKYMIGVYDLQRDAFVPDNVVDDRRLWLRIDYGTFYASKSFFDSNKNRRIIWGWSRETDSPSDDLEKGWAGLHTIPRTIWLADDGKQLLQWPVEEIESLRTNEISHQGIELNKGDLFEIKEVDAFQVVSFSQTCLLGLP
;
A
#
# COMPACT_ATOMS: atom_id res chain seq x y z
N MET A 1 -40.32 -3.46 -17.91
CA MET A 1 -39.88 -3.40 -16.50
C MET A 1 -38.44 -3.92 -16.46
N ALA A 2 -37.49 -3.03 -16.56
CA ALA A 2 -36.08 -3.36 -16.45
C ALA A 2 -35.61 -2.85 -15.10
N GLN A 3 -35.33 -3.76 -14.19
CA GLN A 3 -34.71 -3.43 -12.90
C GLN A 3 -33.22 -3.13 -13.17
N ALA A 4 -32.84 -1.86 -13.10
CA ALA A 4 -31.45 -1.48 -13.07
C ALA A 4 -30.98 -1.54 -11.62
N TRP A 5 -30.10 -2.49 -11.29
CA TRP A 5 -29.40 -2.56 -10.02
C TRP A 5 -28.20 -1.62 -10.10
N ALA A 6 -28.26 -0.54 -9.37
CA ALA A 6 -27.08 0.31 -9.16
C ALA A 6 -26.41 -0.12 -7.86
N PHE A 7 -25.24 -0.73 -7.96
CA PHE A 7 -24.36 -0.92 -6.80
C PHE A 7 -23.66 0.39 -6.50
N LEU A 8 -23.99 1.00 -5.37
CA LEU A 8 -23.21 2.10 -4.84
C LEU A 8 -22.06 1.52 -4.00
N LEU A 9 -20.86 1.99 -4.28
CA LEU A 9 -19.65 1.72 -3.50
C LEU A 9 -19.89 2.02 -2.02
N PRO A 10 -19.27 1.26 -1.10
CA PRO A 10 -19.37 1.55 0.33
C PRO A 10 -18.79 2.93 0.62
N VAL A 11 -19.61 3.81 1.14
CA VAL A 11 -19.19 5.11 1.65
C VAL A 11 -18.68 4.88 3.08
N LEU A 12 -17.39 5.02 3.30
CA LEU A 12 -16.84 5.13 4.64
C LEU A 12 -17.19 6.53 5.17
N VAL A 13 -18.15 6.61 6.08
CA VAL A 13 -18.52 7.87 6.73
C VAL A 13 -17.72 7.98 8.03
N PHE A 14 -16.77 8.90 8.06
CA PHE A 14 -16.11 9.32 9.29
C PHE A 14 -16.96 10.40 9.97
N GLY A 15 -17.59 10.04 11.07
CA GLY A 15 -18.31 11.00 11.91
C GLY A 15 -17.42 11.42 13.07
N SER A 16 -16.96 12.66 13.06
CA SER A 16 -16.32 13.29 14.23
C SER A 16 -17.39 14.03 15.02
N TYR A 17 -17.75 13.55 16.19
CA TYR A 17 -18.45 14.36 17.19
C TYR A 17 -17.69 14.31 18.52
N MET A 18 -17.31 15.50 18.99
CA MET A 18 -16.87 15.74 20.36
C MET A 18 -18.04 15.63 21.32
N THR A 19 -18.00 14.70 22.25
CA THR A 19 -18.65 14.86 23.55
C THR A 19 -17.74 14.30 24.63
N SER A 20 -17.31 15.21 25.51
CA SER A 20 -16.57 14.92 26.74
C SER A 20 -17.44 14.15 27.69
N LEU A 21 -17.10 12.91 28.03
CA LEU A 21 -17.58 12.20 29.20
C LEU A 21 -16.42 11.54 29.93
N PHE A 22 -16.30 11.87 31.18
CA PHE A 22 -15.39 11.32 32.18
C PHE A 22 -15.63 9.83 32.37
N PHE A 23 -14.58 9.01 32.28
CA PHE A 23 -14.56 7.65 32.80
C PHE A 23 -13.33 7.39 33.67
N PRO A 24 -13.49 6.57 34.72
CA PRO A 24 -12.48 6.40 35.74
C PRO A 24 -11.35 5.52 35.28
N THR A 25 -10.16 5.90 35.69
CA THR A 25 -8.89 5.18 35.55
C THR A 25 -8.96 3.78 36.16
N TYR A 26 -8.76 2.75 35.38
CA TYR A 26 -8.30 1.46 35.85
C TYR A 26 -6.82 1.30 35.57
N ILE A 27 -6.05 1.27 36.63
CA ILE A 27 -4.66 0.87 36.66
C ILE A 27 -4.62 -0.64 36.60
N SER A 28 -4.01 -1.23 35.56
CA SER A 28 -3.61 -2.63 35.59
C SER A 28 -2.11 -2.72 35.32
N GLY A 29 -1.39 -3.12 36.37
CA GLY A 29 0.03 -3.42 36.30
C GLY A 29 0.33 -4.71 35.51
N PRO A 30 1.62 -5.03 35.27
CA PRO A 30 2.04 -6.10 34.36
C PRO A 30 1.77 -7.47 34.97
N LEU A 31 1.08 -8.32 34.25
CA LEU A 31 0.98 -9.76 34.56
C LEU A 31 1.87 -10.52 33.58
N CYS A 32 2.98 -11.04 34.10
CA CYS A 32 3.68 -12.18 33.51
C CYS A 32 3.03 -13.45 33.99
N GLY A 33 2.73 -14.40 33.07
CA GLY A 33 2.43 -15.78 33.44
C GLY A 33 1.31 -16.42 32.65
N GLY A 34 1.65 -17.36 31.83
CA GLY A 34 1.12 -18.68 31.49
C GLY A 34 -0.35 -18.87 31.12
N ASP A 35 -0.49 -19.55 29.98
CA ASP A 35 -1.58 -20.42 29.52
C ASP A 35 -2.92 -19.87 29.07
N GLY A 36 -3.17 -20.10 27.78
CA GLY A 36 -4.47 -20.50 27.23
C GLY A 36 -5.54 -19.46 27.04
N GLY A 37 -5.72 -18.99 25.80
CA GLY A 37 -6.94 -18.32 25.39
C GLY A 37 -6.73 -16.93 24.74
N GLY A 38 -7.17 -16.79 23.52
CA GLY A 38 -6.97 -15.65 22.63
C GLY A 38 -7.06 -14.29 23.29
N ARG A 39 -5.98 -13.56 23.22
CA ARG A 39 -5.89 -12.15 23.60
C ARG A 39 -5.13 -11.39 22.52
N SER A 40 -5.77 -10.34 22.06
CA SER A 40 -5.16 -9.29 21.25
C SER A 40 -3.90 -8.79 21.98
N LEU A 41 -2.73 -9.08 21.40
CA LEU A 41 -1.44 -8.58 21.90
C LEU A 41 -1.00 -7.43 21.01
N PHE A 42 -1.34 -6.21 21.39
CA PHE A 42 -0.55 -5.07 21.00
C PHE A 42 0.77 -5.14 21.77
N LEU A 43 1.79 -5.75 21.20
CA LEU A 43 3.11 -5.72 21.78
C LEU A 43 3.77 -4.39 21.46
N CYS A 44 3.82 -3.51 22.45
CA CYS A 44 4.81 -2.44 22.47
C CYS A 44 6.19 -3.07 22.35
N ALA A 45 6.97 -2.66 21.34
CA ALA A 45 8.38 -2.94 21.31
C ALA A 45 8.99 -2.53 22.66
N GLN A 46 9.75 -3.43 23.30
CA GLN A 46 10.49 -3.09 24.51
C GLN A 46 11.55 -2.06 24.12
N ALA A 47 11.39 -0.84 24.59
CA ALA A 47 12.41 0.18 24.48
C ALA A 47 13.67 -0.25 25.27
N PRO A 48 14.87 0.08 24.78
CA PRO A 48 16.10 -0.07 25.56
C PRO A 48 15.96 0.71 26.88
N LYS A 49 16.35 0.11 27.99
CA LYS A 49 16.45 0.78 29.28
C LYS A 49 17.55 1.86 29.17
N ASP A 50 17.20 3.05 29.59
CA ASP A 50 17.99 4.28 29.67
C ASP A 50 17.84 5.23 28.46
N GLN A 51 16.70 5.88 28.36
CA GLN A 51 16.55 7.19 27.74
C GLN A 51 15.48 7.98 28.49
N ASP A 52 15.67 9.31 28.57
CA ASP A 52 14.74 10.29 29.11
C ASP A 52 13.29 10.01 28.75
N PRO A 53 12.31 10.34 29.61
CA PRO A 53 10.90 10.10 29.31
C PRO A 53 10.51 10.88 28.05
N SER A 54 10.48 10.20 26.91
CA SER A 54 9.81 10.71 25.73
C SER A 54 8.40 11.14 26.13
N PRO A 55 7.89 12.26 25.63
CA PRO A 55 6.52 12.67 25.91
C PRO A 55 5.59 11.50 25.64
N ALA A 56 4.65 11.27 26.56
CA ALA A 56 3.71 10.14 26.45
C ALA A 56 2.97 10.26 25.11
N VAL A 57 3.14 9.24 24.25
CA VAL A 57 2.42 9.20 22.96
C VAL A 57 0.93 9.19 23.24
N SER A 58 0.21 10.16 22.71
CA SER A 58 -1.22 10.22 22.82
C SER A 58 -1.86 9.07 22.07
N THR A 59 -2.73 8.31 22.74
CA THR A 59 -3.62 7.33 22.09
C THR A 59 -4.86 8.00 21.50
N MET A 60 -5.03 9.30 21.73
CA MET A 60 -6.12 10.08 21.17
C MET A 60 -6.05 10.01 19.64
N TYR A 61 -7.19 9.78 19.03
CA TYR A 61 -7.37 9.61 17.57
C TYR A 61 -6.73 8.37 16.94
N LYS A 62 -6.01 7.52 17.69
CA LYS A 62 -5.56 6.24 17.16
C LYS A 62 -6.72 5.33 16.84
N THR A 63 -6.67 4.74 15.66
CA THR A 63 -7.70 3.78 15.24
C THR A 63 -7.44 2.41 15.87
N ALA A 64 -8.49 1.61 16.06
CA ALA A 64 -8.36 0.31 16.72
C ALA A 64 -7.93 -0.81 15.80
N PHE A 65 -8.11 -0.68 14.47
CA PHE A 65 -7.92 -1.77 13.52
C PHE A 65 -7.25 -1.38 12.18
N HIS A 66 -6.78 -0.15 12.03
CA HIS A 66 -5.89 0.20 10.93
C HIS A 66 -4.45 -0.15 11.29
N PHE A 67 -3.68 -0.55 10.29
CA PHE A 67 -2.24 -0.70 10.47
C PHE A 67 -1.59 0.66 10.70
N GLN A 68 -0.87 0.80 11.79
CA GLN A 68 -0.09 1.99 12.13
C GLN A 68 0.95 1.65 13.21
N PRO A 69 2.15 2.26 13.19
CA PRO A 69 3.13 2.08 14.24
C PRO A 69 2.67 2.71 15.57
N ALA A 70 3.31 2.30 16.66
CA ALA A 70 2.99 2.82 17.99
C ALA A 70 3.18 4.34 18.11
N LYS A 71 4.15 4.91 17.40
CA LYS A 71 4.53 6.32 17.43
C LYS A 71 5.18 6.73 16.10
N ASN A 72 5.46 8.01 15.95
CA ASN A 72 6.22 8.61 14.87
C ASN A 72 5.46 8.64 13.53
N TRP A 73 6.12 9.14 12.51
CA TRP A 73 5.57 9.25 11.15
C TRP A 73 5.61 7.92 10.41
N MET A 74 4.54 7.62 9.70
CA MET A 74 4.53 6.62 8.63
C MET A 74 3.78 7.15 7.40
N ASN A 75 4.15 6.65 6.22
CA ASN A 75 3.42 6.92 4.98
C ASN A 75 3.27 5.66 4.12
N ASP A 76 3.92 5.57 2.97
CA ASP A 76 3.67 4.56 1.95
C ASP A 76 3.83 3.12 2.44
N PRO A 77 2.93 2.21 2.05
CA PRO A 77 3.24 0.79 2.05
C PRO A 77 4.39 0.51 1.07
N SER A 78 5.37 -0.25 1.52
CA SER A 78 6.60 -0.51 0.78
C SER A 78 6.87 -2.00 0.71
N GLY A 79 6.46 -2.65 -0.38
CA GLY A 79 6.74 -4.05 -0.64
C GLY A 79 6.00 -5.06 0.25
N PRO A 80 4.68 -4.93 0.44
CA PRO A 80 3.92 -5.95 1.16
C PRO A 80 4.03 -7.32 0.48
N MET A 81 4.07 -8.39 1.26
CA MET A 81 4.15 -9.77 0.74
C MET A 81 3.58 -10.80 1.72
N TYR A 82 3.25 -11.98 1.19
CA TYR A 82 3.04 -13.18 1.99
C TYR A 82 4.23 -14.12 1.80
N PHE A 83 4.86 -14.51 2.91
CA PHE A 83 6.03 -15.39 2.88
C PHE A 83 6.11 -16.28 4.13
N ASN A 84 6.36 -17.58 3.94
CA ASN A 84 6.54 -18.56 5.02
C ASN A 84 5.49 -18.55 6.14
N GLY A 85 4.21 -18.33 5.78
CA GLY A 85 3.11 -18.34 6.73
C GLY A 85 2.82 -16.98 7.37
N PHE A 86 3.54 -15.92 6.97
CA PHE A 86 3.35 -14.58 7.48
C PHE A 86 3.09 -13.58 6.35
N TYR A 87 2.19 -12.64 6.61
CA TYR A 87 2.09 -11.39 5.90
C TYR A 87 3.17 -10.47 6.44
N HIS A 88 3.93 -9.86 5.56
CA HIS A 88 4.93 -8.84 5.88
C HIS A 88 4.43 -7.51 5.35
N GLU A 89 4.46 -6.50 6.20
CA GLU A 89 4.20 -5.12 5.83
C GLU A 89 5.45 -4.31 6.12
N PHE A 90 6.02 -3.77 5.06
CA PHE A 90 7.06 -2.76 5.17
C PHE A 90 6.43 -1.40 4.89
N TYR A 91 6.93 -0.37 5.52
CA TYR A 91 6.36 0.96 5.40
C TYR A 91 7.42 2.04 5.59
N GLN A 92 7.20 3.16 4.94
CA GLN A 92 8.01 4.36 5.13
C GLN A 92 7.85 4.84 6.57
N TYR A 93 8.94 4.98 7.30
CA TYR A 93 8.90 5.26 8.72
C TYR A 93 9.99 6.23 9.14
N ASN A 94 9.67 7.22 9.97
CA ASN A 94 10.65 8.09 10.61
C ASN A 94 10.88 7.63 12.06
N LEU A 95 12.09 7.17 12.37
CA LEU A 95 12.46 6.74 13.73
C LEU A 95 12.49 7.89 14.76
N ASN A 96 12.64 9.13 14.30
CA ASN A 96 12.98 10.28 15.11
C ASN A 96 11.80 11.14 15.54
N GLY A 97 10.65 11.01 14.87
CA GLY A 97 9.48 11.82 15.20
C GLY A 97 8.30 11.67 14.25
N PRO A 98 7.18 12.36 14.56
CA PRO A 98 5.93 12.24 13.82
C PRO A 98 5.84 13.16 12.58
N ILE A 99 6.97 13.67 12.09
CA ILE A 99 7.05 14.53 10.91
C ILE A 99 7.79 13.77 9.81
N PHE A 100 7.42 14.01 8.56
CA PHE A 100 8.12 13.44 7.41
C PHE A 100 9.61 13.79 7.42
N GLY A 101 10.46 12.82 7.16
CA GLY A 101 11.90 12.95 7.09
C GLY A 101 12.61 11.73 7.66
N ASP A 102 13.91 11.61 7.45
CA ASP A 102 14.75 10.53 7.98
C ASP A 102 14.20 9.11 7.70
N ILE A 103 13.63 8.93 6.52
CA ILE A 103 12.84 7.74 6.20
C ILE A 103 13.67 6.47 6.12
N VAL A 104 13.20 5.45 6.84
CA VAL A 104 13.67 4.07 6.82
C VAL A 104 12.52 3.13 6.44
N TRP A 105 12.78 1.85 6.22
CA TRP A 105 11.72 0.85 6.09
C TRP A 105 11.38 0.26 7.45
N GLY A 106 10.25 0.68 8.02
CA GLY A 106 9.63 -0.03 9.14
C GLY A 106 9.20 -1.43 8.68
N HIS A 107 9.08 -2.38 9.61
CA HIS A 107 8.72 -3.75 9.31
C HIS A 107 7.78 -4.31 10.37
N SER A 108 6.71 -4.94 9.94
CA SER A 108 5.77 -5.67 10.79
C SER A 108 5.34 -6.96 10.13
N VAL A 109 4.96 -7.94 10.93
CA VAL A 109 4.47 -9.25 10.45
C VAL A 109 3.15 -9.60 11.10
N SER A 110 2.32 -10.36 10.36
CA SER A 110 1.01 -10.82 10.80
C SER A 110 0.72 -12.21 10.24
N THR A 111 -0.10 -12.99 10.94
CA THR A 111 -0.66 -14.25 10.42
C THR A 111 -2.06 -14.06 9.84
N ASP A 112 -2.70 -12.92 10.07
CA ASP A 112 -4.13 -12.71 9.82
C ASP A 112 -4.49 -11.32 9.27
N LEU A 113 -3.51 -10.48 8.88
CA LEU A 113 -3.70 -9.10 8.38
C LEU A 113 -4.38 -8.13 9.36
N VAL A 114 -4.67 -8.57 10.57
CA VAL A 114 -5.38 -7.82 11.61
C VAL A 114 -4.47 -7.56 12.80
N ASN A 115 -3.82 -8.62 13.29
CA ASN A 115 -2.93 -8.56 14.44
C ASN A 115 -1.47 -8.52 13.97
N TRP A 116 -0.76 -7.45 14.31
CA TRP A 116 0.58 -7.18 13.81
C TRP A 116 1.63 -7.18 14.91
N ILE A 117 2.78 -7.76 14.61
CA ILE A 117 3.98 -7.73 15.43
C ILE A 117 4.95 -6.76 14.78
N GLY A 118 5.24 -5.64 15.44
CA GLY A 118 6.28 -4.70 15.00
C GLY A 118 7.68 -5.29 15.22
N LEU A 119 8.54 -5.11 14.23
CA LEU A 119 9.94 -5.55 14.24
C LEU A 119 10.87 -4.34 14.15
N GLU A 120 12.18 -4.58 14.29
CA GLU A 120 13.16 -3.57 13.95
C GLU A 120 13.08 -3.21 12.45
N PRO A 121 13.47 -1.99 12.06
CA PRO A 121 13.48 -1.59 10.66
C PRO A 121 14.24 -2.58 9.77
N ALA A 122 13.66 -2.93 8.63
CA ALA A 122 14.30 -3.80 7.66
C ALA A 122 15.47 -3.12 6.94
N LEU A 123 15.33 -1.83 6.63
CA LEU A 123 16.38 -1.02 6.00
C LEU A 123 16.55 0.30 6.76
N VAL A 124 17.81 0.70 6.94
CA VAL A 124 18.19 1.98 7.56
C VAL A 124 19.10 2.75 6.61
N ARG A 125 19.25 4.05 6.84
CA ARG A 125 20.06 4.96 6.03
C ARG A 125 21.54 4.82 6.40
N ASP A 126 22.25 3.88 5.83
CA ASP A 126 23.64 3.53 6.22
C ASP A 126 24.60 3.37 5.04
N THR A 127 24.14 3.68 3.81
CA THR A 127 24.97 3.67 2.61
C THR A 127 24.94 5.01 1.87
N PRO A 128 25.98 5.35 1.08
CA PRO A 128 25.98 6.60 0.33
C PRO A 128 24.81 6.77 -0.64
N SER A 129 24.21 5.66 -1.11
CA SER A 129 23.11 5.68 -2.07
C SER A 129 21.73 5.83 -1.42
N ASP A 130 21.64 5.86 -0.10
CA ASP A 130 20.38 6.00 0.64
C ASP A 130 20.53 6.83 1.92
N ILE A 131 21.56 7.63 2.02
CA ILE A 131 21.85 8.42 3.23
C ILE A 131 20.78 9.49 3.49
N ASP A 132 20.10 9.98 2.45
CA ASP A 132 18.98 10.91 2.57
C ASP A 132 17.65 10.20 2.88
N GLY A 133 17.52 8.91 2.50
CA GLY A 133 16.34 8.10 2.79
C GLY A 133 16.34 6.76 2.09
N CYS A 134 15.76 5.76 2.75
CA CYS A 134 15.33 4.52 2.12
C CYS A 134 13.86 4.70 1.74
N TRP A 135 13.61 5.13 0.49
CA TRP A 135 12.27 5.47 0.02
C TRP A 135 11.52 4.27 -0.53
N THR A 136 10.31 4.50 -1.02
CA THR A 136 9.37 3.46 -1.44
C THR A 136 9.94 2.49 -2.48
N GLY A 137 9.46 1.28 -2.44
CA GLY A 137 9.85 0.20 -3.35
C GLY A 137 8.88 -0.96 -3.31
N SER A 138 9.37 -2.15 -3.66
CA SER A 138 8.57 -3.37 -3.74
C SER A 138 9.38 -4.59 -3.32
N VAL A 139 8.69 -5.69 -3.02
CA VAL A 139 9.31 -7.01 -2.86
C VAL A 139 8.92 -7.90 -4.03
N THR A 140 9.88 -8.63 -4.54
CA THR A 140 9.67 -9.70 -5.52
C THR A 140 10.16 -11.01 -4.93
N ILE A 141 9.37 -12.07 -5.04
CA ILE A 141 9.79 -13.42 -4.65
C ILE A 141 10.37 -14.12 -5.89
N LEU A 142 11.69 -14.25 -5.91
CA LEU A 142 12.39 -14.91 -7.01
C LEU A 142 12.25 -16.45 -6.93
N PRO A 143 12.55 -17.17 -8.03
CA PRO A 143 12.54 -18.64 -8.05
C PRO A 143 13.32 -19.24 -6.89
N GLY A 144 12.77 -20.31 -6.31
CA GLY A 144 13.29 -20.95 -5.10
C GLY A 144 12.94 -20.21 -3.81
N GLY A 145 11.89 -19.37 -3.82
CA GLY A 145 11.37 -18.71 -2.64
C GLY A 145 12.38 -17.72 -2.05
N LYS A 146 12.93 -16.81 -2.88
CA LYS A 146 13.92 -15.82 -2.47
C LYS A 146 13.31 -14.43 -2.53
N PRO A 147 12.83 -13.85 -1.41
CA PRO A 147 12.38 -12.48 -1.39
C PRO A 147 13.54 -11.52 -1.67
N VAL A 148 13.28 -10.49 -2.48
CA VAL A 148 14.22 -9.42 -2.77
C VAL A 148 13.47 -8.10 -2.64
N ILE A 149 13.97 -7.21 -1.78
CA ILE A 149 13.55 -5.81 -1.76
C ILE A 149 14.27 -5.08 -2.89
N ILE A 150 13.51 -4.33 -3.69
CA ILE A 150 14.04 -3.27 -4.53
C ILE A 150 13.41 -1.95 -4.09
N TYR A 151 14.22 -0.92 -3.84
CA TYR A 151 13.77 0.32 -3.24
C TYR A 151 14.54 1.52 -3.79
N THR A 152 13.96 2.68 -3.68
CA THR A 152 14.63 3.92 -4.02
C THR A 152 15.47 4.39 -2.84
N GLY A 153 16.73 4.71 -3.09
CA GLY A 153 17.58 5.43 -2.16
C GLY A 153 17.81 6.86 -2.64
N GLY A 154 17.78 7.80 -1.70
CA GLY A 154 18.23 9.17 -1.90
C GLY A 154 19.67 9.33 -1.44
N ASP A 155 20.56 9.88 -2.31
CA ASP A 155 21.91 10.24 -1.90
C ASP A 155 21.93 11.61 -1.21
N LYS A 156 23.11 12.04 -0.76
CA LYS A 156 23.31 13.32 -0.06
C LYS A 156 22.93 14.56 -0.89
N ASP A 157 22.85 14.43 -2.20
CA ASP A 157 22.48 15.48 -3.15
C ASP A 157 21.03 15.31 -3.65
N GLN A 158 20.25 14.43 -3.00
CA GLN A 158 18.87 14.05 -3.29
C GLN A 158 18.66 13.36 -4.65
N HIS A 159 19.74 12.88 -5.29
CA HIS A 159 19.59 12.04 -6.46
C HIS A 159 19.01 10.69 -6.08
N GLN A 160 18.07 10.22 -6.87
CA GLN A 160 17.34 8.99 -6.63
C GLN A 160 17.92 7.85 -7.48
N ALA A 161 18.12 6.72 -6.84
CA ALA A 161 18.66 5.52 -7.49
C ALA A 161 18.01 4.26 -6.90
N GLN A 162 17.94 3.18 -7.65
CA GLN A 162 17.34 1.95 -7.15
C GLN A 162 18.40 1.06 -6.51
N ASN A 163 18.07 0.55 -5.34
CA ASN A 163 18.90 -0.30 -4.50
C ASN A 163 18.21 -1.65 -4.26
N ILE A 164 18.98 -2.67 -3.93
CA ILE A 164 18.49 -4.02 -3.64
C ILE A 164 18.96 -4.47 -2.26
N ALA A 165 18.09 -5.22 -1.57
CA ALA A 165 18.43 -5.91 -0.34
C ALA A 165 17.86 -7.33 -0.32
N PHE A 166 18.55 -8.22 0.38
CA PHE A 166 18.20 -9.63 0.54
C PHE A 166 18.05 -9.98 2.02
N PRO A 167 17.14 -10.90 2.38
CA PRO A 167 17.08 -11.38 3.75
C PRO A 167 18.38 -12.12 4.11
N LYS A 168 18.97 -11.78 5.26
CA LYS A 168 20.18 -12.40 5.77
C LYS A 168 19.99 -13.88 6.08
N ASN A 169 18.82 -14.22 6.61
CA ASN A 169 18.43 -15.58 6.94
C ASN A 169 17.01 -15.89 6.46
N ARG A 170 16.88 -16.65 5.40
CA ARG A 170 15.57 -17.07 4.84
C ARG A 170 14.85 -18.12 5.69
N SER A 171 15.53 -18.73 6.67
CA SER A 171 14.91 -19.66 7.62
C SER A 171 14.28 -18.92 8.81
N ASP A 172 14.54 -17.63 8.99
CA ASP A 172 13.78 -16.80 9.92
C ASP A 172 12.44 -16.45 9.26
N PRO A 173 11.30 -16.95 9.78
CA PRO A 173 10.01 -16.71 9.16
C PRO A 173 9.60 -15.23 9.19
N TYR A 174 10.19 -14.45 10.09
CA TYR A 174 9.95 -13.01 10.22
C TYR A 174 10.88 -12.17 9.34
N LEU A 175 11.91 -12.76 8.73
CA LEU A 175 12.90 -12.04 7.90
C LEU A 175 13.40 -10.74 8.56
N ARG A 176 13.81 -10.81 9.83
CA ARG A 176 14.15 -9.64 10.65
C ARG A 176 15.31 -8.82 10.11
N GLU A 177 16.28 -9.47 9.50
CA GLU A 177 17.52 -8.82 9.06
C GLU A 177 17.64 -8.88 7.53
N TRP A 178 17.97 -7.73 6.95
CA TRP A 178 18.18 -7.56 5.51
C TRP A 178 19.58 -7.04 5.23
N ILE A 179 20.20 -7.51 4.16
CA ILE A 179 21.54 -7.12 3.73
C ILE A 179 21.43 -6.41 2.39
N LYS A 180 21.87 -5.17 2.34
CA LYS A 180 21.96 -4.41 1.10
C LYS A 180 23.03 -5.00 0.18
N ALA A 181 22.75 -5.06 -1.12
CA ALA A 181 23.71 -5.54 -2.09
C ALA A 181 24.95 -4.65 -2.15
N ALA A 182 26.12 -5.28 -2.25
CA ALA A 182 27.40 -4.55 -2.25
C ALA A 182 27.59 -3.66 -3.48
N ASN A 183 26.89 -3.96 -4.58
CA ASN A 183 26.91 -3.19 -5.84
C ASN A 183 25.80 -2.14 -5.93
N ASN A 184 25.12 -1.82 -4.83
CA ASN A 184 24.16 -0.73 -4.83
C ASN A 184 24.80 0.62 -5.15
N PRO A 185 24.08 1.50 -5.86
CA PRO A 185 22.79 1.27 -6.47
C PRO A 185 22.91 0.43 -7.75
N VAL A 186 21.90 -0.44 -7.95
CA VAL A 186 21.85 -1.30 -9.15
C VAL A 186 21.30 -0.59 -10.36
N LEU A 187 20.69 0.59 -10.18
CA LEU A 187 20.09 1.37 -11.26
C LEU A 187 20.13 2.87 -10.95
N ARG A 188 20.62 3.66 -11.90
CA ARG A 188 20.71 5.12 -11.83
C ARG A 188 19.98 5.77 -13.02
N PRO A 189 19.51 7.02 -12.87
CA PRO A 189 18.91 7.79 -13.96
C PRO A 189 19.98 8.49 -14.81
N ASP A 190 20.95 7.75 -15.35
CA ASP A 190 22.15 8.30 -15.98
C ASP A 190 21.96 8.65 -17.47
N GLU A 191 20.75 8.50 -18.02
CA GLU A 191 20.48 8.76 -19.44
C GLU A 191 20.01 10.18 -19.71
N PRO A 192 20.32 10.71 -20.91
CA PRO A 192 19.87 12.03 -21.32
C PRO A 192 18.34 12.16 -21.25
N GLY A 193 17.87 13.27 -20.69
CA GLY A 193 16.44 13.56 -20.55
C GLY A 193 15.75 12.95 -19.34
N MET A 194 16.47 12.18 -18.52
CA MET A 194 15.96 11.71 -17.23
C MET A 194 16.19 12.77 -16.13
N ASN A 195 15.23 12.88 -15.23
CA ASN A 195 15.32 13.74 -14.06
C ASN A 195 15.83 12.92 -12.84
N SER A 196 17.02 13.25 -12.33
CA SER A 196 17.67 12.48 -11.27
C SER A 196 17.01 12.63 -9.90
N ILE A 197 16.16 13.62 -9.70
CA ILE A 197 15.39 13.82 -8.47
C ILE A 197 13.93 13.36 -8.60
N GLU A 198 13.57 12.78 -9.74
CA GLU A 198 12.26 12.21 -10.02
C GLU A 198 12.40 10.85 -10.69
N PHE A 199 12.97 9.88 -9.95
CA PHE A 199 13.25 8.53 -10.42
C PHE A 199 13.10 7.53 -9.26
N ARG A 200 11.86 7.12 -8.96
CA ARG A 200 11.57 6.36 -7.73
C ARG A 200 10.45 5.34 -7.83
N ASP A 201 10.30 4.57 -6.77
CA ASP A 201 9.18 3.68 -6.47
C ASP A 201 9.09 2.49 -7.43
N PRO A 202 10.13 1.63 -7.50
CA PRO A 202 10.13 0.47 -8.39
C PRO A 202 8.96 -0.47 -8.08
N THR A 203 8.37 -1.04 -9.14
CA THR A 203 7.29 -2.04 -9.03
C THR A 203 7.83 -3.38 -8.54
N THR A 204 6.93 -4.27 -8.11
CA THR A 204 7.21 -5.71 -8.10
C THR A 204 7.66 -6.15 -9.49
N GLY A 205 8.71 -6.98 -9.52
CA GLY A 205 9.21 -7.54 -10.78
C GLY A 205 8.24 -8.58 -11.35
N TRP A 206 8.16 -8.63 -12.68
CA TRP A 206 7.41 -9.67 -13.38
C TRP A 206 8.29 -10.35 -14.42
N ILE A 207 7.97 -11.60 -14.76
CA ILE A 207 8.72 -12.36 -15.76
C ILE A 207 8.02 -12.28 -17.11
N GLY A 208 8.80 -12.01 -18.15
CA GLY A 208 8.29 -12.01 -19.51
C GLY A 208 8.41 -13.36 -20.22
N PRO A 209 7.88 -13.46 -21.45
CA PRO A 209 7.91 -14.71 -22.22
C PRO A 209 9.32 -15.12 -22.64
N ASP A 210 10.26 -14.18 -22.66
CA ASP A 210 11.68 -14.40 -22.92
C ASP A 210 12.47 -14.89 -21.68
N GLY A 211 11.78 -15.06 -20.55
CA GLY A 211 12.39 -15.48 -19.29
C GLY A 211 13.13 -14.36 -18.54
N LEU A 212 13.13 -13.13 -19.07
CA LEU A 212 13.74 -11.98 -18.40
C LEU A 212 12.78 -11.36 -17.38
N TRP A 213 13.35 -10.91 -16.29
CA TRP A 213 12.66 -10.05 -15.33
C TRP A 213 12.41 -8.67 -15.93
N ARG A 214 11.32 -8.10 -15.53
CA ARG A 214 10.95 -6.72 -15.84
C ARG A 214 10.57 -5.99 -14.58
N MET A 215 10.75 -4.68 -14.61
CA MET A 215 10.39 -3.77 -13.55
C MET A 215 10.09 -2.40 -14.17
N ALA A 216 9.11 -1.71 -13.65
CA ALA A 216 8.88 -0.30 -13.97
C ALA A 216 9.27 0.58 -12.78
N VAL A 217 9.85 1.73 -13.08
CA VAL A 217 10.20 2.77 -12.10
C VAL A 217 9.47 4.05 -12.50
N GLY A 218 8.87 4.72 -11.54
CA GLY A 218 8.29 6.05 -11.78
C GLY A 218 9.37 7.06 -12.11
N GLY A 219 9.09 7.94 -13.06
CA GLY A 219 10.07 8.93 -13.46
C GLY A 219 9.57 9.94 -14.47
N GLU A 220 10.46 10.88 -14.77
CA GLU A 220 10.29 11.84 -15.87
C GLU A 220 11.32 11.60 -16.95
N LEU A 221 10.86 11.54 -18.20
CA LEU A 221 11.71 11.41 -19.38
C LEU A 221 11.32 12.47 -20.41
N ASN A 222 12.22 13.39 -20.72
CA ASN A 222 11.99 14.48 -21.69
C ASN A 222 10.73 15.32 -21.43
N GLY A 223 10.39 15.55 -20.14
CA GLY A 223 9.20 16.30 -19.73
C GLY A 223 7.90 15.48 -19.73
N TYR A 224 7.97 14.17 -19.99
CA TYR A 224 6.84 13.24 -19.87
C TYR A 224 6.94 12.44 -18.59
N SER A 225 5.85 12.33 -17.86
CA SER A 225 5.75 11.39 -16.75
C SER A 225 5.63 9.97 -17.28
N ALA A 226 6.35 9.05 -16.71
CA ALA A 226 6.48 7.71 -17.25
C ALA A 226 6.64 6.63 -16.16
N ALA A 227 6.16 5.44 -16.48
CA ALA A 227 6.61 4.20 -15.89
C ALA A 227 7.78 3.67 -16.77
N LEU A 228 9.00 3.95 -16.35
CA LEU A 228 10.21 3.60 -17.08
C LEU A 228 10.49 2.11 -16.97
N LEU A 229 10.68 1.43 -18.10
CA LEU A 229 10.80 -0.03 -18.15
C LEU A 229 12.26 -0.49 -18.17
N TYR A 230 12.55 -1.48 -17.32
CA TYR A 230 13.86 -2.13 -17.20
C TYR A 230 13.75 -3.65 -17.30
N LYS A 231 14.81 -4.30 -17.80
CA LYS A 231 14.93 -5.76 -17.90
C LYS A 231 16.18 -6.26 -17.20
N SER A 232 16.12 -7.50 -16.69
CA SER A 232 17.23 -8.17 -16.04
C SER A 232 17.15 -9.69 -16.21
N GLU A 233 18.30 -10.34 -16.35
CA GLU A 233 18.42 -11.81 -16.30
C GLU A 233 18.49 -12.34 -14.87
N ASP A 234 19.07 -11.56 -13.95
CA ASP A 234 19.50 -12.01 -12.63
C ASP A 234 18.91 -11.20 -11.47
N PHE A 235 18.07 -10.20 -11.78
CA PHE A 235 17.51 -9.23 -10.83
C PHE A 235 18.54 -8.28 -10.16
N LEU A 236 19.81 -8.35 -10.60
CA LEU A 236 20.90 -7.51 -10.09
C LEU A 236 21.40 -6.50 -11.14
N ASN A 237 21.46 -6.94 -12.38
CA ASN A 237 21.91 -6.14 -13.49
C ASN A 237 20.71 -5.75 -14.36
N TRP A 238 20.36 -4.47 -14.35
CA TRP A 238 19.20 -3.96 -15.05
C TRP A 238 19.59 -3.13 -16.26
N THR A 239 18.91 -3.36 -17.36
CA THR A 239 19.06 -2.60 -18.61
C THR A 239 17.75 -1.90 -18.93
N LYS A 240 17.81 -0.60 -19.21
CA LYS A 240 16.66 0.18 -19.64
C LYS A 240 16.18 -0.28 -21.01
N VAL A 241 14.88 -0.35 -21.20
CA VAL A 241 14.26 -0.51 -22.52
C VAL A 241 14.17 0.86 -23.20
N ASP A 242 14.32 0.91 -24.51
CA ASP A 242 14.36 2.17 -25.29
C ASP A 242 13.09 3.04 -25.17
N HIS A 243 12.01 2.46 -24.70
CA HIS A 243 10.74 3.15 -24.45
C HIS A 243 10.20 2.83 -23.04
N PRO A 244 9.38 3.69 -22.44
CA PRO A 244 8.71 3.37 -21.18
C PRO A 244 7.64 2.28 -21.36
N LEU A 245 7.26 1.62 -20.26
CA LEU A 245 6.09 0.76 -20.22
C LEU A 245 4.83 1.54 -20.66
N TYR A 246 4.70 2.75 -20.15
CA TYR A 246 3.71 3.74 -20.57
C TYR A 246 4.15 5.15 -20.13
N SER A 247 3.76 6.17 -20.89
CA SER A 247 4.03 7.57 -20.57
C SER A 247 2.88 8.49 -20.97
N HIS A 248 2.79 9.65 -20.33
CA HIS A 248 1.75 10.65 -20.60
C HIS A 248 2.32 12.06 -20.50
N ASN A 249 1.97 12.91 -21.46
CA ASN A 249 2.38 14.31 -21.47
C ASN A 249 1.52 15.16 -20.51
N GLY A 250 2.14 16.16 -19.89
CA GLY A 250 1.44 17.17 -19.07
C GLY A 250 0.98 16.67 -17.71
N SER A 251 1.60 15.64 -17.16
CA SER A 251 1.41 15.20 -15.78
C SER A 251 2.61 15.55 -14.91
N ASN A 252 2.42 15.62 -13.60
CA ASN A 252 3.51 15.56 -12.64
C ASN A 252 4.11 14.15 -12.65
N MET A 253 5.32 13.97 -12.11
CA MET A 253 5.92 12.65 -11.95
C MET A 253 4.91 11.65 -11.38
N TRP A 254 4.96 10.40 -11.86
CA TRP A 254 4.16 9.31 -11.36
C TRP A 254 4.89 8.60 -10.22
N GLU A 255 4.32 8.71 -9.03
CA GLU A 255 4.82 8.00 -7.86
C GLU A 255 4.16 6.62 -7.74
N CYS A 256 4.82 5.72 -7.05
CA CYS A 256 4.32 4.41 -6.68
C CYS A 256 3.63 3.64 -7.82
N PRO A 257 4.24 3.50 -9.00
CA PRO A 257 3.66 2.67 -10.04
C PRO A 257 3.44 1.25 -9.50
N ASP A 258 2.34 0.64 -9.93
CA ASP A 258 2.05 -0.76 -9.65
C ASP A 258 1.48 -1.39 -10.93
N PHE A 259 2.04 -2.51 -11.35
CA PHE A 259 1.68 -3.16 -12.62
C PHE A 259 1.40 -4.63 -12.38
N PHE A 260 0.17 -5.04 -12.61
CA PHE A 260 -0.25 -6.42 -12.31
C PHE A 260 -1.31 -6.94 -13.28
N ALA A 261 -1.29 -8.26 -13.47
CA ALA A 261 -2.23 -8.97 -14.30
C ALA A 261 -3.52 -9.27 -13.53
N VAL A 262 -4.65 -9.25 -14.24
CA VAL A 262 -6.00 -9.54 -13.74
C VAL A 262 -6.81 -10.30 -14.80
N LEU A 263 -7.74 -11.14 -14.37
CA LEU A 263 -8.65 -11.87 -15.27
C LEU A 263 -10.08 -11.35 -15.10
N PRO A 264 -10.81 -11.05 -16.19
CA PRO A 264 -12.22 -10.71 -16.11
C PRO A 264 -13.03 -11.85 -15.47
N GLY A 265 -13.96 -11.49 -14.59
CA GLY A 265 -14.85 -12.47 -13.93
C GLY A 265 -14.16 -13.44 -12.98
N ASN A 266 -12.92 -13.17 -12.59
CA ASN A 266 -12.17 -14.01 -11.68
C ASN A 266 -11.52 -13.15 -10.58
N ASN A 267 -11.83 -13.43 -9.34
CA ASN A 267 -11.27 -12.74 -8.18
C ASN A 267 -9.96 -13.35 -7.66
N ALA A 268 -9.45 -14.41 -8.31
CA ALA A 268 -8.14 -14.95 -7.99
C ALA A 268 -7.03 -13.96 -8.39
N GLY A 269 -6.00 -13.89 -7.56
CA GLY A 269 -4.78 -13.16 -7.89
C GLY A 269 -3.95 -13.89 -8.93
N LEU A 270 -3.05 -13.16 -9.58
CA LEU A 270 -2.06 -13.76 -10.50
C LEU A 270 -0.65 -13.50 -9.96
N ASP A 271 0.14 -14.55 -9.94
CA ASP A 271 1.57 -14.47 -9.59
C ASP A 271 2.35 -13.92 -10.78
N LEU A 272 3.00 -12.79 -10.59
CA LEU A 272 3.77 -12.11 -11.64
C LEU A 272 5.13 -12.79 -11.93
N SER A 273 5.56 -13.70 -11.05
CA SER A 273 6.75 -14.53 -11.27
C SER A 273 6.48 -15.79 -12.10
N ALA A 274 5.22 -15.99 -12.50
CA ALA A 274 4.76 -17.13 -13.31
C ALA A 274 4.23 -16.67 -14.67
N ALA A 275 4.00 -17.60 -15.57
CA ALA A 275 3.41 -17.31 -16.87
C ALA A 275 1.97 -16.80 -16.70
N ILE A 276 1.70 -15.64 -17.27
CA ILE A 276 0.37 -15.01 -17.23
C ILE A 276 -0.59 -15.74 -18.18
N PRO A 277 -1.79 -16.10 -17.74
CA PRO A 277 -2.78 -16.79 -18.56
C PRO A 277 -3.19 -15.98 -19.79
N GLN A 278 -3.52 -16.68 -20.88
CA GLN A 278 -4.09 -16.05 -22.07
C GLN A 278 -5.42 -15.36 -21.73
N GLY A 279 -5.62 -14.16 -22.27
CA GLY A 279 -6.83 -13.36 -22.03
C GLY A 279 -6.76 -12.51 -20.76
N ALA A 280 -5.68 -12.57 -20.00
CA ALA A 280 -5.46 -11.64 -18.90
C ALA A 280 -5.30 -10.21 -19.42
N LYS A 281 -5.89 -9.28 -18.68
CA LYS A 281 -5.61 -7.85 -18.78
C LYS A 281 -4.58 -7.44 -17.73
N HIS A 282 -4.15 -6.20 -17.82
CA HIS A 282 -3.24 -5.63 -16.83
C HIS A 282 -3.83 -4.32 -16.31
N ALA A 283 -3.60 -4.08 -15.05
CA ALA A 283 -3.79 -2.77 -14.44
C ALA A 283 -2.43 -2.08 -14.30
N LEU A 284 -2.34 -0.85 -14.77
CA LEU A 284 -1.26 0.06 -14.45
C LEU A 284 -1.80 1.13 -13.53
N LYS A 285 -1.37 1.11 -12.26
CA LYS A 285 -1.71 2.08 -11.23
C LYS A 285 -0.55 3.04 -11.04
N MET A 286 -0.85 4.29 -10.75
CA MET A 286 0.10 5.33 -10.37
C MET A 286 -0.53 6.28 -9.34
N SER A 287 0.31 6.85 -8.50
CA SER A 287 -0.05 7.92 -7.57
C SER A 287 0.30 9.26 -8.21
N VAL A 288 -0.69 10.09 -8.45
CA VAL A 288 -0.53 11.39 -9.11
C VAL A 288 -1.65 12.34 -8.68
N ASP A 289 -1.36 13.64 -8.56
CA ASP A 289 -2.34 14.66 -8.12
C ASP A 289 -2.96 14.32 -6.75
N SER A 290 -2.19 13.74 -5.84
CA SER A 290 -2.60 13.33 -4.48
C SER A 290 -3.68 12.24 -4.44
N VAL A 291 -3.87 11.48 -5.51
CA VAL A 291 -4.80 10.34 -5.57
C VAL A 291 -4.19 9.18 -6.36
N ASP A 292 -4.63 7.98 -6.06
CA ASP A 292 -4.27 6.80 -6.83
C ASP A 292 -5.20 6.61 -8.01
N LYS A 293 -4.61 6.59 -9.21
CA LYS A 293 -5.30 6.39 -10.47
C LYS A 293 -4.82 5.13 -11.16
N TYR A 294 -5.66 4.56 -12.02
CA TYR A 294 -5.27 3.38 -12.78
C TYR A 294 -5.91 3.34 -14.17
N MET A 295 -5.31 2.54 -15.03
CA MET A 295 -5.82 2.18 -16.35
C MET A 295 -5.89 0.66 -16.45
N ILE A 296 -6.87 0.16 -17.20
CA ILE A 296 -6.96 -1.24 -17.63
C ILE A 296 -6.54 -1.33 -19.09
N GLY A 297 -5.81 -2.37 -19.43
CA GLY A 297 -5.34 -2.59 -20.79
C GLY A 297 -4.70 -3.95 -21.00
N VAL A 298 -3.91 -4.05 -22.03
CA VAL A 298 -3.17 -5.26 -22.41
C VAL A 298 -1.68 -4.97 -22.35
N TYR A 299 -0.90 -5.91 -21.86
CA TYR A 299 0.55 -5.88 -22.01
C TYR A 299 0.91 -6.52 -23.36
N ASP A 300 1.38 -5.70 -24.29
CA ASP A 300 1.88 -6.15 -25.58
C ASP A 300 3.27 -6.78 -25.41
N LEU A 301 3.30 -8.11 -25.42
CA LEU A 301 4.53 -8.89 -25.23
C LEU A 301 5.57 -8.71 -26.34
N GLN A 302 5.15 -8.29 -27.55
CA GLN A 302 6.09 -8.09 -28.66
C GLN A 302 6.78 -6.72 -28.55
N ARG A 303 6.03 -5.73 -28.07
CA ARG A 303 6.53 -4.36 -27.90
C ARG A 303 7.07 -4.09 -26.51
N ASP A 304 6.82 -4.99 -25.57
CA ASP A 304 7.09 -4.75 -24.13
C ASP A 304 6.43 -3.47 -23.60
N ALA A 305 5.19 -3.21 -23.97
CA ALA A 305 4.49 -1.96 -23.70
C ALA A 305 3.09 -2.22 -23.14
N PHE A 306 2.64 -1.37 -22.25
CA PHE A 306 1.24 -1.36 -21.82
C PHE A 306 0.39 -0.55 -22.79
N VAL A 307 -0.68 -1.17 -23.28
CA VAL A 307 -1.65 -0.56 -24.18
C VAL A 307 -2.98 -0.46 -23.46
N PRO A 308 -3.39 0.74 -23.01
CA PRO A 308 -4.68 0.91 -22.32
C PRO A 308 -5.86 0.62 -23.26
N ASP A 309 -6.92 0.01 -22.74
CA ASP A 309 -8.16 -0.25 -23.51
C ASP A 309 -8.82 1.05 -24.00
N ASN A 310 -8.72 2.09 -23.18
CA ASN A 310 -9.21 3.43 -23.49
C ASN A 310 -8.08 4.43 -23.30
N VAL A 311 -7.68 5.08 -24.38
CA VAL A 311 -6.74 6.20 -24.29
C VAL A 311 -7.54 7.45 -23.90
N VAL A 312 -7.27 7.97 -22.72
CA VAL A 312 -7.88 9.18 -22.19
C VAL A 312 -6.78 10.19 -21.91
N ASP A 313 -6.68 11.22 -22.76
CA ASP A 313 -5.66 12.26 -22.62
C ASP A 313 -5.86 13.11 -21.35
N ASP A 314 -7.10 13.31 -20.94
CA ASP A 314 -7.40 14.00 -19.69
C ASP A 314 -7.28 13.06 -18.49
N ARG A 315 -6.15 13.11 -17.79
CA ARG A 315 -5.91 12.28 -16.60
C ARG A 315 -6.93 12.48 -15.48
N ARG A 316 -7.70 13.56 -15.48
CA ARG A 316 -8.77 13.76 -14.48
C ARG A 316 -9.88 12.73 -14.64
N LEU A 317 -10.01 12.16 -15.82
CA LEU A 317 -10.99 11.13 -16.16
C LEU A 317 -10.45 9.70 -15.98
N TRP A 318 -9.20 9.52 -15.60
CA TRP A 318 -8.67 8.19 -15.29
C TRP A 318 -9.39 7.59 -14.09
N LEU A 319 -9.51 6.27 -14.08
CA LEU A 319 -10.14 5.54 -12.99
C LEU A 319 -9.36 5.75 -11.69
N ARG A 320 -10.08 5.78 -10.58
CA ARG A 320 -9.48 5.95 -9.24
C ARG A 320 -9.62 4.68 -8.43
N ILE A 321 -8.61 4.38 -7.62
CA ILE A 321 -8.70 3.30 -6.64
C ILE A 321 -9.69 3.69 -5.52
N ASP A 322 -9.63 4.94 -5.08
CA ASP A 322 -10.49 5.45 -4.01
C ASP A 322 -10.81 6.94 -4.23
N TYR A 323 -11.87 7.42 -3.60
CA TYR A 323 -12.30 8.82 -3.63
C TYR A 323 -12.00 9.57 -2.34
N GLY A 324 -11.44 8.89 -1.32
CA GLY A 324 -10.91 9.47 -0.09
C GLY A 324 -9.43 9.85 -0.18
N THR A 325 -8.82 10.03 0.98
CA THR A 325 -7.38 10.35 1.11
C THR A 325 -6.50 9.10 0.98
N PHE A 326 -6.65 8.38 -0.10
CA PHE A 326 -5.96 7.13 -0.42
C PHE A 326 -4.81 7.41 -1.41
N TYR A 327 -3.58 7.09 -1.01
CA TYR A 327 -2.40 7.42 -1.80
C TYR A 327 -1.30 6.36 -1.67
N ALA A 328 -0.35 6.39 -2.64
CA ALA A 328 0.88 5.59 -2.65
C ALA A 328 0.66 4.08 -2.48
N SER A 329 -0.49 3.56 -2.93
CA SER A 329 -0.83 2.17 -2.70
C SER A 329 0.12 1.20 -3.38
N LYS A 330 0.30 0.05 -2.75
CA LYS A 330 1.01 -1.11 -3.30
C LYS A 330 0.12 -2.35 -3.21
N SER A 331 0.19 -3.19 -4.23
CA SER A 331 -0.49 -4.47 -4.22
C SER A 331 0.49 -5.64 -4.22
N PHE A 332 0.05 -6.78 -3.71
CA PHE A 332 0.82 -8.01 -3.73
C PHE A 332 -0.06 -9.23 -4.00
N PHE A 333 0.55 -10.29 -4.48
CA PHE A 333 -0.10 -11.59 -4.64
C PHE A 333 -0.04 -12.34 -3.32
N ASP A 334 -1.21 -12.58 -2.71
CA ASP A 334 -1.36 -13.44 -1.54
C ASP A 334 -1.49 -14.90 -2.01
N SER A 335 -0.38 -15.62 -1.99
CA SER A 335 -0.33 -17.04 -2.38
C SER A 335 -1.05 -17.96 -1.41
N ASN A 336 -1.34 -17.53 -0.17
CA ASN A 336 -2.07 -18.29 0.82
C ASN A 336 -3.54 -18.49 0.42
N LYS A 337 -4.16 -17.44 -0.09
CA LYS A 337 -5.58 -17.45 -0.47
C LYS A 337 -5.81 -17.20 -1.98
N ASN A 338 -4.74 -17.21 -2.76
CA ASN A 338 -4.78 -17.01 -4.20
C ASN A 338 -5.57 -15.75 -4.61
N ARG A 339 -5.23 -14.62 -4.00
CA ARG A 339 -5.88 -13.32 -4.24
C ARG A 339 -4.84 -12.23 -4.37
N ARG A 340 -5.22 -11.07 -4.89
CA ARG A 340 -4.39 -9.85 -4.85
C ARG A 340 -4.93 -8.91 -3.79
N ILE A 341 -4.05 -8.44 -2.93
CA ILE A 341 -4.37 -7.48 -1.87
C ILE A 341 -3.72 -6.15 -2.22
N ILE A 342 -4.43 -5.06 -1.96
CA ILE A 342 -3.93 -3.68 -2.09
C ILE A 342 -4.02 -2.96 -0.74
N TRP A 343 -2.98 -2.19 -0.43
CA TRP A 343 -2.91 -1.28 0.69
C TRP A 343 -2.55 0.12 0.23
N GLY A 344 -3.08 1.15 0.89
CA GLY A 344 -2.75 2.54 0.63
C GLY A 344 -2.46 3.30 1.91
N TRP A 345 -1.67 4.35 1.79
CA TRP A 345 -1.51 5.33 2.85
C TRP A 345 -2.77 6.20 2.91
N SER A 346 -3.35 6.32 4.09
CA SER A 346 -4.41 7.30 4.36
C SER A 346 -3.73 8.59 4.86
N ARG A 347 -3.72 9.59 3.99
CA ARG A 347 -3.18 10.91 4.34
C ARG A 347 -4.16 11.62 5.28
N GLU A 348 -3.71 11.89 6.48
CA GLU A 348 -4.47 12.71 7.43
C GLU A 348 -4.49 14.16 6.99
N THR A 349 -5.49 14.91 7.45
CA THR A 349 -5.72 16.32 7.04
C THR A 349 -5.42 17.30 8.17
N ASP A 350 -4.92 16.82 9.29
CA ASP A 350 -4.44 17.64 10.39
C ASP A 350 -3.08 18.30 10.09
N SER A 351 -2.65 19.16 10.97
CA SER A 351 -1.44 19.96 10.77
C SER A 351 -0.20 19.26 11.37
N PRO A 352 1.03 19.63 10.94
CA PRO A 352 2.24 19.15 11.58
C PRO A 352 2.33 19.45 13.08
N SER A 353 1.67 20.49 13.58
CA SER A 353 1.58 20.77 15.02
C SER A 353 0.71 19.77 15.76
N ASP A 354 -0.37 19.30 15.12
CA ASP A 354 -1.22 18.22 15.66
C ASP A 354 -0.47 16.89 15.70
N ASP A 355 0.34 16.60 14.67
CA ASP A 355 1.20 15.42 14.62
C ASP A 355 2.24 15.41 15.75
N LEU A 356 2.86 16.56 16.00
CA LEU A 356 3.80 16.72 17.12
C LEU A 356 3.10 16.52 18.46
N GLU A 357 1.89 17.03 18.65
CA GLU A 357 1.10 16.87 19.88
C GLU A 357 0.67 15.42 20.07
N LYS A 358 0.21 14.74 19.01
CA LYS A 358 -0.16 13.32 19.05
C LYS A 358 1.06 12.40 19.29
N GLY A 359 2.23 12.79 18.78
CA GLY A 359 3.44 11.98 18.76
C GLY A 359 3.42 10.86 17.71
N TRP A 360 2.48 10.94 16.74
CA TRP A 360 2.36 9.99 15.63
C TRP A 360 1.64 10.67 14.44
N ALA A 361 1.89 10.16 13.24
CA ALA A 361 1.17 10.56 12.02
C ALA A 361 1.17 9.42 11.01
N GLY A 362 0.12 9.36 10.21
CA GLY A 362 -0.09 8.39 9.16
C GLY A 362 -0.66 7.06 9.66
N LEU A 363 -1.36 6.40 8.75
CA LEU A 363 -1.88 5.04 8.89
C LEU A 363 -2.10 4.42 7.51
N HIS A 364 -2.09 3.10 7.42
CA HIS A 364 -2.55 2.42 6.23
C HIS A 364 -4.07 2.17 6.29
N THR A 365 -4.69 2.20 5.12
CA THR A 365 -6.11 1.86 4.97
C THR A 365 -6.34 0.40 5.36
N ILE A 366 -7.60 -0.01 5.50
CA ILE A 366 -7.93 -1.42 5.59
C ILE A 366 -7.47 -2.12 4.30
N PRO A 367 -6.77 -3.26 4.39
CA PRO A 367 -6.36 -4.02 3.22
C PRO A 367 -7.58 -4.53 2.46
N ARG A 368 -7.52 -4.49 1.12
CA ARG A 368 -8.62 -4.86 0.24
C ARG A 368 -8.18 -5.90 -0.77
N THR A 369 -8.96 -6.92 -0.96
CA THR A 369 -8.85 -7.78 -2.14
C THR A 369 -9.27 -6.97 -3.36
N ILE A 370 -8.52 -7.08 -4.47
CA ILE A 370 -8.76 -6.34 -5.70
C ILE A 370 -8.78 -7.30 -6.90
N TRP A 371 -9.76 -7.12 -7.81
CA TRP A 371 -9.92 -7.96 -9.00
C TRP A 371 -10.59 -7.19 -10.13
N LEU A 372 -10.64 -7.75 -11.33
CA LEU A 372 -11.26 -7.12 -12.49
C LEU A 372 -12.75 -7.48 -12.56
N ALA A 373 -13.60 -6.49 -12.79
CA ALA A 373 -15.03 -6.70 -13.04
C ALA A 373 -15.28 -7.61 -14.27
N ASP A 374 -16.42 -8.29 -14.30
CA ASP A 374 -16.79 -9.22 -15.37
C ASP A 374 -16.77 -8.56 -16.75
N ASP A 375 -17.14 -7.28 -16.84
CA ASP A 375 -17.13 -6.51 -18.09
C ASP A 375 -15.71 -6.02 -18.49
N GLY A 376 -14.72 -6.28 -17.67
CA GLY A 376 -13.31 -5.96 -17.91
C GLY A 376 -12.97 -4.46 -17.91
N LYS A 377 -13.82 -3.58 -17.39
CA LYS A 377 -13.66 -2.13 -17.52
C LYS A 377 -13.11 -1.44 -16.29
N GLN A 378 -13.26 -2.05 -15.12
CA GLN A 378 -12.83 -1.46 -13.86
C GLN A 378 -12.36 -2.52 -12.86
N LEU A 379 -11.53 -2.12 -11.91
CA LEU A 379 -11.20 -2.93 -10.76
C LEU A 379 -12.33 -2.84 -9.74
N LEU A 380 -12.68 -3.99 -9.18
CA LEU A 380 -13.52 -4.12 -8.01
C LEU A 380 -12.62 -4.38 -6.80
N GLN A 381 -13.07 -3.99 -5.63
CA GLN A 381 -12.33 -4.15 -4.39
C GLN A 381 -13.27 -4.38 -3.21
N TRP A 382 -12.79 -5.15 -2.24
CA TRP A 382 -13.53 -5.43 -1.02
C TRP A 382 -12.57 -5.61 0.15
N PRO A 383 -12.89 -5.17 1.37
CA PRO A 383 -12.06 -5.45 2.54
C PRO A 383 -11.74 -6.94 2.64
N VAL A 384 -10.51 -7.26 3.04
CA VAL A 384 -10.13 -8.67 3.23
C VAL A 384 -11.04 -9.34 4.27
N GLU A 385 -11.36 -10.62 4.08
CA GLU A 385 -12.30 -11.33 4.94
C GLU A 385 -11.86 -11.44 6.40
N GLU A 386 -10.56 -11.32 6.67
CA GLU A 386 -9.99 -11.35 8.02
C GLU A 386 -10.54 -10.23 8.90
N ILE A 387 -10.93 -9.10 8.32
CA ILE A 387 -11.56 -7.96 9.02
C ILE A 387 -12.90 -8.34 9.64
N GLU A 388 -13.58 -9.36 9.09
CA GLU A 388 -14.85 -9.84 9.65
C GLU A 388 -14.70 -10.32 11.11
N SER A 389 -13.51 -10.77 11.51
CA SER A 389 -13.21 -11.17 12.88
C SER A 389 -13.31 -10.01 13.90
N LEU A 390 -13.24 -8.78 13.42
CA LEU A 390 -13.35 -7.56 14.25
C LEU A 390 -14.79 -7.11 14.45
N ARG A 391 -15.75 -7.67 13.72
CA ARG A 391 -17.14 -7.27 13.82
C ARG A 391 -17.74 -7.73 15.14
N THR A 392 -18.33 -6.77 15.82
CA THR A 392 -19.17 -7.00 17.02
C THR A 392 -20.50 -6.32 16.74
N ASN A 393 -21.56 -6.59 17.39
CA ASN A 393 -22.84 -5.87 17.39
C ASN A 393 -23.32 -5.36 16.02
N GLU A 394 -24.04 -6.17 15.29
CA GLU A 394 -24.71 -5.76 14.07
C GLU A 394 -25.96 -4.92 14.40
N ILE A 395 -26.07 -3.74 13.78
CA ILE A 395 -27.27 -2.91 13.79
C ILE A 395 -27.83 -2.89 12.38
N SER A 396 -29.07 -3.28 12.21
CA SER A 396 -29.71 -3.34 10.90
C SER A 396 -30.98 -2.49 10.86
N HIS A 397 -31.07 -1.60 9.91
CA HIS A 397 -32.27 -0.83 9.60
C HIS A 397 -32.74 -1.18 8.18
N GLN A 398 -34.02 -1.48 8.03
CA GLN A 398 -34.60 -1.86 6.73
C GLN A 398 -35.80 -0.99 6.41
N GLY A 399 -36.05 -0.79 5.11
CA GLY A 399 -37.24 -0.10 4.64
C GLY A 399 -37.28 1.40 4.93
N ILE A 400 -36.10 2.03 5.10
CA ILE A 400 -36.02 3.47 5.31
C ILE A 400 -36.18 4.17 3.96
N GLU A 401 -37.20 5.01 3.85
CA GLU A 401 -37.40 5.87 2.70
C GLU A 401 -36.80 7.25 2.99
N LEU A 402 -35.87 7.68 2.12
CA LEU A 402 -35.23 8.99 2.18
C LEU A 402 -35.63 9.81 0.96
N ASN A 403 -36.16 10.99 1.19
CA ASN A 403 -36.36 11.97 0.13
C ASN A 403 -35.11 12.80 -0.11
N LYS A 404 -35.08 13.55 -1.19
CA LYS A 404 -33.95 14.44 -1.48
C LYS A 404 -33.74 15.45 -0.35
N GLY A 405 -32.57 15.35 0.31
CA GLY A 405 -32.18 16.23 1.42
C GLY A 405 -32.50 15.70 2.81
N ASP A 406 -33.15 14.53 2.92
CA ASP A 406 -33.35 13.88 4.21
C ASP A 406 -32.02 13.32 4.74
N LEU A 407 -31.89 13.32 6.07
CA LEU A 407 -30.80 12.71 6.83
C LEU A 407 -31.35 11.61 7.72
N PHE A 408 -30.72 10.46 7.67
CA PHE A 408 -30.98 9.37 8.61
C PHE A 408 -29.76 9.19 9.51
N GLU A 409 -29.91 9.46 10.80
CA GLU A 409 -28.87 9.32 11.80
C GLU A 409 -28.98 7.95 12.49
N ILE A 410 -27.90 7.16 12.42
CA ILE A 410 -27.77 5.90 13.16
C ILE A 410 -27.27 6.23 14.56
N LYS A 411 -28.14 6.14 15.58
CA LYS A 411 -27.84 6.58 16.94
C LYS A 411 -27.38 5.47 17.90
N GLU A 412 -27.52 4.23 17.47
CA GLU A 412 -27.26 3.07 18.32
C GLU A 412 -25.79 2.61 18.28
N VAL A 413 -24.93 3.40 17.63
CA VAL A 413 -23.51 3.05 17.47
C VAL A 413 -22.66 3.84 18.44
N ASP A 414 -22.23 3.19 19.52
CA ASP A 414 -21.26 3.71 20.49
C ASP A 414 -19.80 3.32 20.09
N ALA A 415 -19.45 3.41 18.82
CA ALA A 415 -18.13 3.05 18.35
C ALA A 415 -17.45 4.23 17.65
N PHE A 416 -16.16 4.43 17.93
CA PHE A 416 -15.35 5.42 17.23
C PHE A 416 -15.10 5.08 15.75
N GLN A 417 -15.35 3.82 15.37
CA GLN A 417 -15.14 3.31 14.00
C GLN A 417 -16.26 2.36 13.62
N VAL A 418 -16.89 2.63 12.49
CA VAL A 418 -18.05 1.91 11.99
C VAL A 418 -17.84 1.58 10.52
N VAL A 419 -18.10 0.33 10.14
CA VAL A 419 -18.28 -0.07 8.75
C VAL A 419 -19.76 -0.06 8.44
N SER A 420 -20.18 0.78 7.51
CA SER A 420 -21.59 0.90 7.07
C SER A 420 -21.77 0.30 5.69
N PHE A 421 -22.78 -0.53 5.52
CA PHE A 421 -23.25 -1.00 4.21
C PHE A 421 -24.64 -0.43 3.97
N SER A 422 -24.80 0.30 2.87
CA SER A 422 -26.10 0.76 2.43
C SER A 422 -26.45 0.16 1.06
N GLN A 423 -27.62 -0.48 0.98
CA GLN A 423 -28.20 -0.87 -0.29
C GLN A 423 -29.34 0.09 -0.61
N THR A 424 -29.17 0.91 -1.64
CA THR A 424 -30.18 1.88 -2.06
C THR A 424 -30.92 1.37 -3.28
N CYS A 425 -32.24 1.20 -3.19
CA CYS A 425 -33.13 1.07 -4.34
C CYS A 425 -33.58 2.46 -4.78
N LEU A 426 -33.15 2.91 -5.95
CA LEU A 426 -33.78 4.06 -6.58
C LEU A 426 -35.14 3.61 -7.11
N LEU A 427 -36.20 3.93 -6.40
CA LEU A 427 -37.56 3.82 -6.91
C LEU A 427 -37.73 4.88 -8.00
N GLY A 428 -37.78 4.40 -9.23
CA GLY A 428 -37.93 5.07 -10.50
C GLY A 428 -38.16 6.57 -10.51
N LEU A 429 -37.27 7.25 -11.23
CA LEU A 429 -37.68 8.52 -11.88
C LEU A 429 -38.57 8.17 -13.05
N PRO A 430 -39.68 8.92 -13.25
CA PRO A 430 -40.60 8.72 -14.39
C PRO A 430 -39.91 8.94 -15.73
#